data_659b548a6b5b6b38d40451a4ea4eabf7
#
_entry.id   659b548a6b5b6b38d40451a4ea4eabf7
#
_cell.length_a   1.000
_cell.length_b   1.000
_cell.length_c   1.000
_cell.angle_alpha   90.00
_cell.angle_beta   90.00
_cell.angle_gamma   90.00
#
_symmetry.space_group_name_H-M   'P 1'
#
loop_
_entity.id
_entity.type
_entity.pdbx_description
1 polymer ?
#
loop_
_entity_poly.entity_id
_entity_poly.type
_entity_poly.pdbx_seq_one_letter_code
_entity_poly.pdbx_strand_id
1 'polypeptide(L)'
;GELAALALGGIYTFGPTFRAENSNTPRHLAEFWMIEPEIAFFDVHDNMDLAEEFTKHCVQWALDNCADDLAFLSEHFDKGLMDRLRFVLANSYERITYTQGIEILEKAIAEGHKFEFPVYWGVDLASEHERYLVEQHFQKPVIMTDYPKEIKAFYMKQNEDGKTVRGMDVLFPLIGEIIGGSEREADFDKLRTHAQEMGVPEKDIWWYLDTRRFGTVPHAGFGLGFERLLLFVTGMSNIRDVIPFPRTPNNAEF
;
A
#
# COMPACT_ATOMS: atom_id res chain seq x y z
N GLY A 1 13.39 -7.10 7.01
CA GLY A 1 13.88 -6.18 5.96
C GLY A 1 14.70 -5.04 6.51
N GLU A 2 14.21 -4.30 7.49
CA GLU A 2 14.90 -3.11 8.06
C GLU A 2 16.31 -3.42 8.58
N LEU A 3 16.52 -4.55 9.30
CA LEU A 3 17.86 -4.92 9.77
C LEU A 3 18.83 -5.16 8.61
N ALA A 4 18.36 -5.82 7.56
CA ALA A 4 19.19 -6.07 6.39
C ALA A 4 19.48 -4.77 5.62
N ALA A 5 18.51 -3.86 5.50
CA ALA A 5 18.72 -2.54 4.90
C ALA A 5 19.72 -1.69 5.68
N LEU A 6 19.65 -1.68 7.01
CA LEU A 6 20.61 -0.98 7.87
C LEU A 6 22.04 -1.50 7.70
N ALA A 7 22.21 -2.78 7.36
CA ALA A 7 23.53 -3.39 7.14
C ALA A 7 24.06 -3.26 5.70
N LEU A 8 23.16 -3.30 4.71
CA LEU A 8 23.49 -3.41 3.29
C LEU A 8 23.18 -2.15 2.46
N GLY A 9 22.46 -1.19 3.05
CA GLY A 9 22.05 0.05 2.40
C GLY A 9 20.68 -0.04 1.74
N GLY A 10 20.51 -0.89 0.76
CA GLY A 10 19.21 -1.12 0.10
C GLY A 10 19.00 -2.61 -0.14
N ILE A 11 17.80 -3.08 0.14
CA ILE A 11 17.38 -4.47 -0.10
C ILE A 11 15.98 -4.50 -0.70
N TYR A 12 15.59 -5.63 -1.23
CA TYR A 12 14.18 -5.99 -1.40
C TYR A 12 13.96 -7.45 -1.06
N THR A 13 12.75 -7.79 -0.66
CA THR A 13 12.28 -9.18 -0.59
C THR A 13 11.23 -9.43 -1.66
N PHE A 14 11.15 -10.65 -2.16
CA PHE A 14 10.06 -11.13 -2.98
C PHE A 14 9.70 -12.54 -2.50
N GLY A 15 8.60 -12.65 -1.82
CA GLY A 15 8.25 -13.91 -1.16
C GLY A 15 6.81 -13.97 -0.65
N PRO A 16 6.39 -15.16 -0.20
CA PRO A 16 5.05 -15.37 0.32
C PRO A 16 4.86 -14.69 1.67
N THR A 17 3.67 -14.10 1.83
CA THR A 17 3.18 -13.49 3.07
C THR A 17 1.92 -14.21 3.50
N PHE A 18 1.78 -14.45 4.80
CA PHE A 18 0.65 -15.15 5.39
C PHE A 18 -0.12 -14.22 6.35
N ARG A 19 -1.43 -14.18 6.22
CA ARG A 19 -2.31 -13.43 7.13
C ARG A 19 -3.43 -14.32 7.63
N ALA A 20 -3.60 -14.37 8.95
CA ALA A 20 -4.64 -15.18 9.62
C ALA A 20 -5.95 -14.39 9.84
N GLU A 21 -6.17 -13.31 9.13
CA GLU A 21 -7.40 -12.54 9.21
C GLU A 21 -8.55 -13.23 8.49
N ASN A 22 -9.75 -13.14 9.06
CA ASN A 22 -10.96 -13.71 8.46
C ASN A 22 -11.56 -12.74 7.43
N SER A 23 -10.81 -12.44 6.35
CA SER A 23 -11.25 -11.57 5.27
C SER A 23 -11.57 -12.40 4.02
N ASN A 24 -12.82 -12.36 3.59
CA ASN A 24 -13.30 -13.13 2.44
C ASN A 24 -13.85 -12.20 1.34
N THR A 25 -12.98 -11.36 0.81
CA THR A 25 -13.32 -10.41 -0.26
C THR A 25 -12.61 -10.79 -1.57
N PRO A 26 -13.00 -10.23 -2.73
CA PRO A 26 -12.32 -10.44 -4.01
C PRO A 26 -10.86 -9.95 -4.05
N ARG A 27 -10.37 -9.26 -3.00
CA ARG A 27 -9.03 -8.67 -2.94
C ARG A 27 -8.16 -9.19 -1.79
N HIS A 28 -8.62 -10.22 -1.05
CA HIS A 28 -7.89 -10.78 0.08
C HIS A 28 -7.67 -12.28 -0.09
N LEU A 29 -6.44 -12.69 0.22
CA LEU A 29 -5.98 -14.08 0.34
C LEU A 29 -5.33 -14.28 1.70
N ALA A 30 -5.32 -15.52 2.20
CA ALA A 30 -4.58 -15.89 3.40
C ALA A 30 -3.07 -16.10 3.13
N GLU A 31 -2.71 -16.40 1.89
CA GLU A 31 -1.34 -16.46 1.38
C GLU A 31 -1.27 -15.66 0.08
N PHE A 32 -0.32 -14.74 -0.02
CA PHE A 32 -0.06 -13.92 -1.19
C PHE A 32 1.40 -13.52 -1.24
N TRP A 33 1.87 -13.01 -2.37
CA TRP A 33 3.26 -12.60 -2.53
C TRP A 33 3.40 -11.08 -2.40
N MET A 34 4.52 -10.67 -1.81
CA MET A 34 4.84 -9.25 -1.70
C MET A 34 6.25 -8.97 -2.24
N ILE A 35 6.37 -7.81 -2.88
CA ILE A 35 7.66 -7.20 -3.22
C ILE A 35 7.86 -6.05 -2.25
N GLU A 36 8.92 -6.13 -1.44
CA GLU A 36 9.11 -5.25 -0.29
C GLU A 36 10.52 -4.66 -0.28
N PRO A 37 10.76 -3.53 -0.97
CA PRO A 37 12.00 -2.78 -0.85
C PRO A 37 12.06 -2.08 0.51
N GLU A 38 13.29 -2.02 1.07
CA GLU A 38 13.63 -1.26 2.27
C GLU A 38 14.99 -0.60 2.08
N ILE A 39 15.09 0.73 2.23
CA ILE A 39 16.26 1.50 1.83
C ILE A 39 16.69 2.45 2.93
N ALA A 40 17.96 2.32 3.34
CA ALA A 40 18.61 3.21 4.27
C ALA A 40 18.78 4.61 3.66
N PHE A 41 18.65 5.64 4.49
CA PHE A 41 18.72 7.06 4.17
C PHE A 41 17.57 7.61 3.35
N PHE A 42 16.52 6.80 3.05
CA PHE A 42 15.30 7.28 2.44
C PHE A 42 14.35 7.90 3.48
N ASP A 43 13.67 8.95 3.09
CA ASP A 43 12.51 9.50 3.78
C ASP A 43 11.20 9.06 3.07
N VAL A 44 10.06 9.60 3.52
CA VAL A 44 8.77 9.28 2.91
C VAL A 44 8.66 9.79 1.47
N HIS A 45 9.34 10.89 1.12
CA HIS A 45 9.29 11.45 -0.25
C HIS A 45 10.08 10.60 -1.22
N ASP A 46 11.29 10.15 -0.84
CA ASP A 46 12.09 9.21 -1.62
C ASP A 46 11.33 7.89 -1.84
N ASN A 47 10.60 7.46 -0.79
CA ASN A 47 9.79 6.23 -0.85
C ASN A 47 8.59 6.38 -1.80
N MET A 48 7.95 7.55 -1.84
CA MET A 48 6.88 7.86 -2.81
C MET A 48 7.41 7.87 -4.25
N ASP A 49 8.57 8.47 -4.48
CA ASP A 49 9.20 8.51 -5.79
C ASP A 49 9.51 7.10 -6.30
N LEU A 50 10.14 6.28 -5.46
CA LEU A 50 10.43 4.89 -5.78
C LEU A 50 9.15 4.08 -6.06
N ALA A 51 8.08 4.26 -5.27
CA ALA A 51 6.82 3.54 -5.46
C ALA A 51 6.16 3.90 -6.80
N GLU A 52 6.18 5.18 -7.19
CA GLU A 52 5.68 5.64 -8.49
C GLU A 52 6.52 5.07 -9.65
N GLU A 53 7.85 5.19 -9.59
CA GLU A 53 8.74 4.67 -10.63
C GLU A 53 8.62 3.15 -10.76
N PHE A 54 8.58 2.43 -9.64
CA PHE A 54 8.48 0.97 -9.61
C PHE A 54 7.18 0.47 -10.24
N THR A 55 6.04 1.04 -9.86
CA THR A 55 4.75 0.64 -10.42
C THR A 55 4.64 0.96 -11.91
N LYS A 56 5.13 2.13 -12.33
CA LYS A 56 5.21 2.49 -13.75
C LYS A 56 6.11 1.53 -14.52
N HIS A 57 7.26 1.17 -13.97
CA HIS A 57 8.16 0.19 -14.60
C HIS A 57 7.46 -1.16 -14.81
N CYS A 58 6.77 -1.68 -13.79
CA CYS A 58 6.06 -2.96 -13.90
C CYS A 58 4.96 -2.92 -14.98
N VAL A 59 4.17 -1.84 -15.02
CA VAL A 59 3.12 -1.67 -16.03
C VAL A 59 3.71 -1.52 -17.44
N GLN A 60 4.77 -0.73 -17.60
CA GLN A 60 5.45 -0.57 -18.89
C GLN A 60 6.05 -1.90 -19.35
N TRP A 61 6.70 -2.63 -18.44
CA TRP A 61 7.27 -3.93 -18.77
C TRP A 61 6.21 -4.92 -19.28
N ALA A 62 5.03 -4.94 -18.63
CA ALA A 62 3.92 -5.78 -19.09
C ALA A 62 3.43 -5.39 -20.49
N LEU A 63 3.31 -4.10 -20.80
CA LEU A 63 2.93 -3.61 -22.11
C LEU A 63 3.95 -3.98 -23.20
N ASP A 64 5.24 -3.93 -22.87
CA ASP A 64 6.32 -4.18 -23.82
C ASP A 64 6.58 -5.68 -24.07
N ASN A 65 6.32 -6.53 -23.07
CA ASN A 65 6.73 -7.94 -23.09
C ASN A 65 5.58 -8.95 -23.09
N CYS A 66 4.34 -8.52 -22.77
CA CYS A 66 3.16 -9.41 -22.68
C CYS A 66 2.05 -8.97 -23.64
N ALA A 67 2.38 -8.44 -24.82
CA ALA A 67 1.42 -7.84 -25.73
C ALA A 67 0.29 -8.79 -26.16
N ASP A 68 0.62 -10.05 -26.46
CA ASP A 68 -0.36 -11.05 -26.89
C ASP A 68 -1.31 -11.44 -25.75
N ASP A 69 -0.79 -11.61 -24.54
CA ASP A 69 -1.58 -11.90 -23.35
C ASP A 69 -2.52 -10.73 -23.01
N LEU A 70 -1.99 -9.49 -23.05
CA LEU A 70 -2.79 -8.31 -22.80
C LEU A 70 -3.88 -8.09 -23.86
N ALA A 71 -3.60 -8.40 -25.13
CA ALA A 71 -4.60 -8.34 -26.19
C ALA A 71 -5.73 -9.35 -25.92
N PHE A 72 -5.39 -10.59 -25.56
CA PHE A 72 -6.36 -11.61 -25.20
C PHE A 72 -7.20 -11.20 -23.98
N LEU A 73 -6.56 -10.72 -22.92
CA LEU A 73 -7.23 -10.27 -21.70
C LEU A 73 -8.16 -9.08 -21.97
N SER A 74 -7.70 -8.12 -22.79
CA SER A 74 -8.51 -6.96 -23.19
C SER A 74 -9.73 -7.35 -24.00
N GLU A 75 -9.62 -8.35 -24.87
CA GLU A 75 -10.74 -8.81 -25.70
C GLU A 75 -11.77 -9.61 -24.88
N HIS A 76 -11.32 -10.48 -24.00
CA HIS A 76 -12.18 -11.47 -23.36
C HIS A 76 -12.63 -11.12 -21.94
N PHE A 77 -11.87 -10.31 -21.20
CA PHE A 77 -12.15 -10.01 -19.79
C PHE A 77 -12.42 -8.54 -19.50
N ASP A 78 -11.57 -7.62 -19.98
CA ASP A 78 -11.72 -6.20 -19.68
C ASP A 78 -11.33 -5.30 -20.84
N LYS A 79 -12.32 -4.84 -21.58
CA LYS A 79 -12.13 -3.96 -22.75
C LYS A 79 -11.44 -2.64 -22.42
N GLY A 80 -11.48 -2.17 -21.17
CA GLY A 80 -10.82 -0.96 -20.69
C GLY A 80 -9.38 -1.15 -20.25
N LEU A 81 -8.87 -2.39 -20.29
CA LEU A 81 -7.55 -2.74 -19.76
C LEU A 81 -6.43 -1.87 -20.33
N MET A 82 -6.30 -1.81 -21.63
CA MET A 82 -5.20 -1.09 -22.29
C MET A 82 -5.21 0.41 -22.02
N ASP A 83 -6.39 1.02 -21.96
CA ASP A 83 -6.52 2.45 -21.65
C ASP A 83 -6.16 2.73 -20.20
N ARG A 84 -6.53 1.83 -19.27
CA ARG A 84 -6.19 1.94 -17.85
C ARG A 84 -4.68 1.80 -17.60
N LEU A 85 -4.00 0.86 -18.26
CA LEU A 85 -2.55 0.70 -18.16
C LEU A 85 -1.83 1.95 -18.67
N ARG A 86 -2.24 2.48 -19.83
CA ARG A 86 -1.69 3.73 -20.38
C ARG A 86 -1.97 4.94 -19.51
N PHE A 87 -3.15 5.00 -18.89
CA PHE A 87 -3.53 6.07 -17.97
C PHE A 87 -2.55 6.20 -16.78
N VAL A 88 -2.17 5.08 -16.17
CA VAL A 88 -1.20 5.06 -15.05
C VAL A 88 0.18 5.54 -15.50
N LEU A 89 0.61 5.19 -16.72
CA LEU A 89 1.91 5.61 -17.26
C LEU A 89 1.94 7.09 -17.66
N ALA A 90 0.84 7.60 -18.21
CA ALA A 90 0.77 8.96 -18.73
C ALA A 90 0.68 10.04 -17.65
N ASN A 91 0.26 9.68 -16.43
CA ASN A 91 0.01 10.63 -15.36
C ASN A 91 1.10 10.56 -14.28
N SER A 92 1.46 11.71 -13.72
CA SER A 92 2.11 11.76 -12.40
C SER A 92 1.08 11.39 -11.34
N TYR A 93 1.51 10.72 -10.27
CA TYR A 93 0.62 10.38 -9.17
C TYR A 93 0.34 11.63 -8.32
N GLU A 94 -0.91 11.83 -7.95
CA GLU A 94 -1.29 12.91 -7.05
C GLU A 94 -0.84 12.59 -5.64
N ARG A 95 -0.27 13.56 -4.94
CA ARG A 95 0.21 13.41 -3.56
C ARG A 95 -0.64 14.23 -2.64
N ILE A 96 -1.34 13.58 -1.72
CA ILE A 96 -2.22 14.22 -0.75
C ILE A 96 -1.97 13.66 0.65
N THR A 97 -2.35 14.43 1.67
CA THR A 97 -2.43 13.90 3.03
C THR A 97 -3.77 13.19 3.25
N TYR A 98 -3.81 12.29 4.23
CA TYR A 98 -5.05 11.65 4.67
C TYR A 98 -6.12 12.69 5.04
N THR A 99 -5.73 13.77 5.74
CA THR A 99 -6.65 14.85 6.10
C THR A 99 -7.30 15.49 4.87
N GLN A 100 -6.51 15.80 3.84
CA GLN A 100 -7.04 16.32 2.57
C GLN A 100 -7.98 15.30 1.89
N GLY A 101 -7.64 14.01 1.95
CA GLY A 101 -8.52 12.94 1.45
C GLY A 101 -9.89 12.94 2.15
N ILE A 102 -9.90 13.04 3.48
CA ILE A 102 -11.14 13.13 4.26
C ILE A 102 -11.95 14.38 3.90
N GLU A 103 -11.32 15.56 3.81
CA GLU A 103 -12.00 16.80 3.42
C GLU A 103 -12.66 16.69 2.04
N ILE A 104 -12.01 16.04 1.08
CA ILE A 104 -12.57 15.78 -0.26
C ILE A 104 -13.80 14.87 -0.17
N LEU A 105 -13.72 13.79 0.60
CA LEU A 105 -14.83 12.85 0.77
C LEU A 105 -16.02 13.48 1.52
N GLU A 106 -15.77 14.25 2.56
CA GLU A 106 -16.82 15.00 3.29
C GLU A 106 -17.51 16.04 2.40
N LYS A 107 -16.74 16.71 1.55
CA LYS A 107 -17.29 17.64 0.54
C LYS A 107 -18.16 16.90 -0.47
N ALA A 108 -17.74 15.74 -0.96
CA ALA A 108 -18.53 14.91 -1.85
C ALA A 108 -19.88 14.52 -1.23
N ILE A 109 -19.89 14.15 0.06
CA ILE A 109 -21.13 13.86 0.82
C ILE A 109 -22.03 15.11 0.86
N ALA A 110 -21.47 16.28 1.16
CA ALA A 110 -22.21 17.52 1.20
C ALA A 110 -22.83 17.90 -0.17
N GLU A 111 -22.18 17.50 -1.26
CA GLU A 111 -22.65 17.67 -2.65
C GLU A 111 -23.64 16.55 -3.09
N GLY A 112 -23.96 15.60 -2.19
CA GLY A 112 -24.99 14.57 -2.41
C GLY A 112 -24.47 13.20 -2.80
N HIS A 113 -23.15 12.97 -2.83
CA HIS A 113 -22.59 11.63 -3.01
C HIS A 113 -22.89 10.76 -1.78
N LYS A 114 -23.18 9.49 -2.00
CA LYS A 114 -23.47 8.53 -0.93
C LYS A 114 -22.45 7.43 -0.91
N PHE A 115 -21.74 7.30 0.20
CA PHE A 115 -20.89 6.15 0.50
C PHE A 115 -21.66 5.13 1.35
N GLU A 116 -21.29 3.87 1.23
CA GLU A 116 -21.82 2.77 2.06
C GLU A 116 -21.23 2.84 3.47
N PHE A 117 -19.94 3.17 3.58
CA PHE A 117 -19.21 3.28 4.83
C PHE A 117 -19.07 4.73 5.29
N PRO A 118 -19.00 4.97 6.62
CA PRO A 118 -18.92 6.33 7.14
C PRO A 118 -17.58 6.99 6.81
N VAL A 119 -17.62 8.31 6.63
CA VAL A 119 -16.43 9.16 6.43
C VAL A 119 -16.29 10.10 7.62
N TYR A 120 -15.17 10.05 8.31
CA TYR A 120 -14.76 10.97 9.36
C TYR A 120 -13.26 10.86 9.61
N TRP A 121 -12.64 11.88 10.15
CA TRP A 121 -11.21 11.84 10.44
C TRP A 121 -10.87 10.77 11.49
N GLY A 122 -9.91 9.91 11.19
CA GLY A 122 -9.52 8.76 12.03
C GLY A 122 -10.13 7.44 11.61
N VAL A 123 -11.03 7.41 10.60
CA VAL A 123 -11.56 6.15 10.06
C VAL A 123 -10.52 5.48 9.15
N ASP A 124 -10.45 4.15 9.22
CA ASP A 124 -9.75 3.39 8.19
C ASP A 124 -10.58 3.40 6.90
N LEU A 125 -9.97 3.90 5.79
CA LEU A 125 -10.69 4.13 4.55
C LEU A 125 -11.13 2.82 3.91
N ALA A 126 -12.41 2.75 3.57
CA ALA A 126 -12.92 1.66 2.75
C ALA A 126 -12.51 1.84 1.29
N SER A 127 -12.48 0.74 0.55
CA SER A 127 -12.11 0.73 -0.86
C SER A 127 -12.94 1.66 -1.75
N GLU A 128 -14.19 1.92 -1.40
CA GLU A 128 -15.03 2.87 -2.14
C GLU A 128 -14.53 4.31 -1.99
N HIS A 129 -13.98 4.67 -0.80
CA HIS A 129 -13.39 5.97 -0.54
C HIS A 129 -12.11 6.17 -1.36
N GLU A 130 -11.23 5.18 -1.35
CA GLU A 130 -9.98 5.18 -2.12
C GLU A 130 -10.27 5.30 -3.62
N ARG A 131 -11.21 4.51 -4.13
CA ARG A 131 -11.60 4.53 -5.54
C ARG A 131 -12.27 5.84 -5.94
N TYR A 132 -13.07 6.44 -5.07
CA TYR A 132 -13.64 7.76 -5.33
C TYR A 132 -12.55 8.81 -5.56
N LEU A 133 -11.53 8.84 -4.70
CA LEU A 133 -10.40 9.76 -4.84
C LEU A 133 -9.68 9.57 -6.19
N VAL A 134 -9.39 8.33 -6.55
CA VAL A 134 -8.64 8.00 -7.78
C VAL A 134 -9.49 8.18 -9.05
N GLU A 135 -10.72 7.65 -9.06
CA GLU A 135 -11.51 7.48 -10.28
C GLU A 135 -12.41 8.69 -10.57
N GLN A 136 -12.90 9.36 -9.53
CA GLN A 136 -13.87 10.44 -9.68
C GLN A 136 -13.28 11.82 -9.40
N HIS A 137 -12.52 11.97 -8.32
CA HIS A 137 -12.00 13.28 -7.93
C HIS A 137 -10.75 13.67 -8.73
N PHE A 138 -9.65 12.93 -8.57
CA PHE A 138 -8.37 13.29 -9.21
C PHE A 138 -8.25 12.75 -10.65
N GLN A 139 -8.93 11.67 -10.96
CA GLN A 139 -8.83 10.97 -12.24
C GLN A 139 -7.37 10.64 -12.59
N LYS A 140 -6.61 10.15 -11.60
CA LYS A 140 -5.23 9.64 -11.70
C LYS A 140 -4.85 8.86 -10.45
N PRO A 141 -3.76 8.07 -10.47
CA PRO A 141 -3.29 7.40 -9.26
C PRO A 141 -2.97 8.40 -8.16
N VAL A 142 -3.19 8.01 -6.92
CA VAL A 142 -2.99 8.87 -5.73
C VAL A 142 -2.01 8.20 -4.78
N ILE A 143 -1.09 8.98 -4.22
CA ILE A 143 -0.29 8.60 -3.06
C ILE A 143 -0.80 9.41 -1.88
N MET A 144 -1.33 8.72 -0.88
CA MET A 144 -1.85 9.35 0.33
C MET A 144 -0.90 9.12 1.49
N THR A 145 -0.61 10.18 2.26
CA THR A 145 0.34 10.17 3.39
C THR A 145 -0.28 10.73 4.67
N ASP A 146 0.50 10.73 5.74
CA ASP A 146 0.17 11.39 7.00
C ASP A 146 -1.14 10.90 7.63
N TYR A 147 -1.21 9.58 7.76
CA TYR A 147 -2.36 8.89 8.36
C TYR A 147 -2.42 9.08 9.88
N PRO A 148 -3.62 9.03 10.48
CA PRO A 148 -3.77 8.98 11.93
C PRO A 148 -2.96 7.82 12.53
N LYS A 149 -2.21 8.08 13.60
CA LYS A 149 -1.31 7.08 14.22
C LYS A 149 -2.08 5.88 14.79
N GLU A 150 -3.34 6.06 15.15
CA GLU A 150 -4.16 5.03 15.78
C GLU A 150 -4.59 3.92 14.80
N ILE A 151 -4.60 4.20 13.49
CA ILE A 151 -5.00 3.24 12.46
C ILE A 151 -3.83 2.66 11.65
N LYS A 152 -2.60 3.03 12.00
CA LYS A 152 -1.38 2.56 11.33
C LYS A 152 -0.44 1.88 12.31
N ALA A 153 0.56 1.17 11.80
CA ALA A 153 1.48 0.37 12.59
C ALA A 153 2.42 1.23 13.46
N PHE A 154 2.76 0.72 14.66
CA PHE A 154 3.57 1.42 15.67
C PHE A 154 4.97 1.83 15.22
N TYR A 155 5.52 1.16 14.20
CA TYR A 155 6.87 1.41 13.69
C TYR A 155 6.96 2.55 12.69
N MET A 156 5.84 3.13 12.27
CA MET A 156 5.83 4.26 11.36
C MET A 156 6.26 5.54 12.10
N LYS A 157 7.09 6.33 11.43
CA LYS A 157 7.62 7.59 12.00
C LYS A 157 6.50 8.56 12.30
N GLN A 158 6.46 9.06 13.54
CA GLN A 158 5.48 10.06 13.95
C GLN A 158 5.84 11.44 13.40
N ASN A 159 4.83 12.18 12.96
CA ASN A 159 4.96 13.59 12.62
C ASN A 159 5.05 14.46 13.88
N GLU A 160 5.50 15.71 13.73
CA GLU A 160 5.65 16.66 14.83
C GLU A 160 4.30 17.07 15.45
N ASP A 161 3.20 16.87 14.76
CA ASP A 161 1.84 17.12 15.26
C ASP A 161 1.40 16.15 16.38
N GLY A 162 2.13 15.04 16.56
CA GLY A 162 1.85 14.00 17.54
C GLY A 162 0.56 13.20 17.27
N LYS A 163 -0.09 13.40 16.11
CA LYS A 163 -1.37 12.79 15.74
C LYS A 163 -1.25 11.89 14.51
N THR A 164 -0.33 12.20 13.62
CA THR A 164 -0.16 11.50 12.35
C THR A 164 1.18 10.81 12.25
N VAL A 165 1.29 9.85 11.33
CA VAL A 165 2.51 9.11 11.01
C VAL A 165 2.82 9.23 9.52
N ARG A 166 4.11 9.13 9.16
CA ARG A 166 4.62 9.12 7.78
C ARG A 166 4.38 7.78 7.09
N GLY A 167 3.14 7.30 7.20
CA GLY A 167 2.64 6.22 6.37
C GLY A 167 2.36 6.71 4.95
N MET A 168 2.39 5.81 3.98
CA MET A 168 1.96 6.09 2.62
C MET A 168 1.22 4.90 2.04
N ASP A 169 0.13 5.16 1.32
CA ASP A 169 -0.55 4.16 0.51
C ASP A 169 -0.64 4.67 -0.93
N VAL A 170 -0.37 3.79 -1.90
CA VAL A 170 -0.54 4.09 -3.33
C VAL A 170 -1.85 3.49 -3.78
N LEU A 171 -2.74 4.35 -4.28
CA LEU A 171 -4.10 4.01 -4.68
C LEU A 171 -4.22 3.98 -6.19
N PHE A 172 -4.72 2.85 -6.72
CA PHE A 172 -4.93 2.63 -8.15
C PHE A 172 -6.41 2.49 -8.48
N PRO A 173 -6.82 2.84 -9.73
CA PRO A 173 -8.19 2.62 -10.18
C PRO A 173 -8.56 1.13 -10.13
N LEU A 174 -9.79 0.80 -9.78
CA LEU A 174 -10.38 -0.52 -9.56
C LEU A 174 -9.80 -1.31 -8.36
N ILE A 175 -8.54 -1.06 -7.98
CA ILE A 175 -7.85 -1.80 -6.94
C ILE A 175 -7.99 -1.12 -5.57
N GLY A 176 -7.92 0.22 -5.50
CA GLY A 176 -7.64 0.93 -4.26
C GLY A 176 -6.17 0.79 -3.89
N GLU A 177 -5.85 0.53 -2.64
CA GLU A 177 -4.49 0.34 -2.17
C GLU A 177 -3.79 -0.83 -2.89
N ILE A 178 -2.68 -0.53 -3.60
CA ILE A 178 -1.80 -1.50 -4.24
C ILE A 178 -0.44 -1.59 -3.54
N ILE A 179 0.01 -0.51 -2.93
CA ILE A 179 1.21 -0.41 -2.10
C ILE A 179 0.84 0.22 -0.77
N GLY A 180 1.36 -0.33 0.32
CA GLY A 180 1.42 0.28 1.63
C GLY A 180 2.86 0.41 2.11
N GLY A 181 3.24 1.54 2.66
CA GLY A 181 4.61 1.81 3.11
C GLY A 181 4.72 2.88 4.17
N SER A 182 5.95 3.18 4.58
CA SER A 182 6.22 4.29 5.51
C SER A 182 7.71 4.65 5.58
N GLU A 183 7.99 5.85 6.08
CA GLU A 183 9.25 6.11 6.77
C GLU A 183 9.19 5.46 8.16
N ARG A 184 10.29 4.84 8.58
CA ARG A 184 10.35 4.09 9.85
C ARG A 184 10.76 5.00 11.00
N GLU A 185 10.21 4.77 12.20
CA GLU A 185 10.61 5.52 13.37
C GLU A 185 12.06 5.15 13.77
N ALA A 186 12.94 6.13 13.70
CA ALA A 186 14.35 5.96 14.04
C ALA A 186 14.67 6.32 15.50
N ASP A 187 13.79 7.05 16.17
CA ASP A 187 13.95 7.41 17.58
C ASP A 187 13.51 6.25 18.47
N PHE A 188 14.44 5.80 19.33
CA PHE A 188 14.20 4.67 20.24
C PHE A 188 13.06 4.90 21.22
N ASP A 189 13.01 6.09 21.85
CA ASP A 189 12.02 6.38 22.89
C ASP A 189 10.63 6.57 22.27
N LYS A 190 10.52 7.21 21.10
CA LYS A 190 9.26 7.35 20.36
C LYS A 190 8.74 5.99 19.92
N LEU A 191 9.59 5.15 19.31
CA LEU A 191 9.22 3.82 18.86
C LEU A 191 8.72 2.95 20.03
N ARG A 192 9.44 2.94 21.15
CA ARG A 192 9.09 2.20 22.34
C ARG A 192 7.76 2.67 22.94
N THR A 193 7.61 3.98 23.08
CA THR A 193 6.38 4.58 23.63
C THR A 193 5.18 4.24 22.76
N HIS A 194 5.28 4.40 21.44
CA HIS A 194 4.18 4.10 20.52
C HIS A 194 3.83 2.61 20.52
N ALA A 195 4.82 1.71 20.56
CA ALA A 195 4.57 0.28 20.71
C ALA A 195 3.80 -0.04 22.01
N GLN A 196 4.14 0.61 23.13
CA GLN A 196 3.44 0.45 24.40
C GLN A 196 1.99 0.98 24.33
N GLU A 197 1.77 2.15 23.72
CA GLU A 197 0.43 2.72 23.50
C GLU A 197 -0.45 1.78 22.68
N MET A 198 0.12 1.08 21.70
CA MET A 198 -0.58 0.08 20.87
C MET A 198 -0.65 -1.32 21.50
N GLY A 199 -0.19 -1.49 22.75
CA GLY A 199 -0.27 -2.75 23.48
C GLY A 199 0.70 -3.82 23.00
N VAL A 200 1.78 -3.45 22.28
CA VAL A 200 2.81 -4.39 21.83
C VAL A 200 3.82 -4.62 22.97
N PRO A 201 3.95 -5.85 23.48
CA PRO A 201 4.85 -6.13 24.59
C PRO A 201 6.33 -5.96 24.20
N GLU A 202 7.10 -5.21 24.98
CA GLU A 202 8.54 -4.98 24.71
C GLU A 202 9.34 -6.29 24.60
N LYS A 203 8.97 -7.32 25.35
CA LYS A 203 9.61 -8.65 25.29
C LYS A 203 9.52 -9.32 23.92
N ASP A 204 8.53 -8.95 23.10
CA ASP A 204 8.30 -9.54 21.77
C ASP A 204 9.04 -8.77 20.67
N ILE A 205 9.44 -7.51 20.96
CA ILE A 205 10.09 -6.60 20.00
C ILE A 205 11.46 -6.08 20.51
N TRP A 206 12.04 -6.65 21.56
CA TRP A 206 13.31 -6.18 22.14
C TRP A 206 14.44 -6.10 21.11
N TRP A 207 14.56 -7.10 20.24
CA TRP A 207 15.54 -7.17 19.17
C TRP A 207 15.34 -6.06 18.12
N TYR A 208 14.09 -5.67 17.87
CA TYR A 208 13.75 -4.60 16.98
C TYR A 208 14.07 -3.23 17.57
N LEU A 209 13.80 -3.04 18.86
CA LEU A 209 14.21 -1.84 19.60
C LEU A 209 15.74 -1.69 19.66
N ASP A 210 16.48 -2.79 19.74
CA ASP A 210 17.95 -2.77 19.75
C ASP A 210 18.55 -2.22 18.45
N THR A 211 17.85 -2.33 17.31
CA THR A 211 18.26 -1.69 16.06
C THR A 211 18.30 -0.16 16.14
N ARG A 212 17.58 0.44 17.10
CA ARG A 212 17.62 1.88 17.38
C ARG A 212 18.59 2.20 18.52
N ARG A 213 18.66 1.34 19.52
CA ARG A 213 19.54 1.51 20.69
C ARG A 213 21.02 1.52 20.32
N PHE A 214 21.43 0.63 19.42
CA PHE A 214 22.84 0.47 19.02
C PHE A 214 23.23 1.28 17.78
N GLY A 215 22.36 2.09 17.27
CA GLY A 215 22.59 2.96 16.13
C GLY A 215 21.69 2.59 14.95
N THR A 216 21.11 3.62 14.34
CA THR A 216 20.25 3.51 13.18
C THR A 216 20.46 4.71 12.27
N VAL A 217 19.84 4.67 11.09
CA VAL A 217 19.73 5.79 10.16
C VAL A 217 18.26 5.96 9.77
N PRO A 218 17.83 7.12 9.25
CA PRO A 218 16.55 7.22 8.59
C PRO A 218 16.43 6.14 7.51
N HIS A 219 15.30 5.50 7.42
CA HIS A 219 15.04 4.49 6.39
C HIS A 219 13.55 4.39 6.12
N ALA A 220 13.22 3.95 4.92
CA ALA A 220 11.85 3.82 4.46
C ALA A 220 11.71 2.61 3.53
N GLY A 221 10.51 2.10 3.45
CA GLY A 221 10.19 0.98 2.58
C GLY A 221 8.69 0.85 2.38
N PHE A 222 8.34 -0.02 1.45
CA PHE A 222 6.94 -0.33 1.17
C PHE A 222 6.75 -1.80 0.82
N GLY A 223 5.50 -2.26 0.81
CA GLY A 223 5.11 -3.56 0.31
C GLY A 223 4.13 -3.41 -0.85
N LEU A 224 4.45 -3.99 -2.00
CA LEU A 224 3.53 -4.15 -3.12
C LEU A 224 2.95 -5.56 -3.11
N GLY A 225 1.61 -5.67 -3.05
CA GLY A 225 0.91 -6.94 -3.21
C GLY A 225 0.99 -7.41 -4.67
N PHE A 226 1.71 -8.50 -4.93
CA PHE A 226 1.94 -8.97 -6.29
C PHE A 226 0.65 -9.39 -6.99
N GLU A 227 -0.25 -10.08 -6.30
CA GLU A 227 -1.55 -10.45 -6.85
C GLU A 227 -2.45 -9.24 -7.13
N ARG A 228 -2.34 -8.15 -6.34
CA ARG A 228 -3.04 -6.88 -6.65
C ARG A 228 -2.48 -6.22 -7.92
N LEU A 229 -1.16 -6.30 -8.12
CA LEU A 229 -0.56 -5.87 -9.38
C LEU A 229 -1.06 -6.73 -10.56
N LEU A 230 -1.13 -8.05 -10.38
CA LEU A 230 -1.68 -8.95 -11.40
C LEU A 230 -3.15 -8.67 -11.69
N LEU A 231 -3.99 -8.42 -10.68
CA LEU A 231 -5.38 -7.96 -10.90
C LEU A 231 -5.42 -6.72 -11.78
N PHE A 232 -4.55 -5.75 -11.50
CA PHE A 232 -4.50 -4.50 -12.24
C PHE A 232 -4.08 -4.70 -13.70
N VAL A 233 -3.00 -5.47 -13.95
CA VAL A 233 -2.45 -5.65 -15.30
C VAL A 233 -3.21 -6.69 -16.14
N THR A 234 -4.01 -7.57 -15.52
CA THR A 234 -4.80 -8.58 -16.23
C THR A 234 -6.26 -8.18 -16.44
N GLY A 235 -6.77 -7.23 -15.64
CA GLY A 235 -8.18 -6.86 -15.63
C GLY A 235 -9.09 -7.89 -14.95
N MET A 236 -8.53 -8.85 -14.22
CA MET A 236 -9.32 -9.80 -13.45
C MET A 236 -10.00 -9.13 -12.26
N SER A 237 -11.18 -9.61 -11.90
CA SER A 237 -12.00 -9.02 -10.84
C SER A 237 -11.85 -9.72 -9.49
N ASN A 238 -11.26 -10.93 -9.46
CA ASN A 238 -11.11 -11.72 -8.25
C ASN A 238 -9.66 -12.18 -8.10
N ILE A 239 -9.06 -11.89 -6.96
CA ILE A 239 -7.67 -12.21 -6.64
C ILE A 239 -7.37 -13.72 -6.70
N ARG A 240 -8.40 -14.58 -6.52
CA ARG A 240 -8.26 -16.03 -6.67
C ARG A 240 -7.95 -16.48 -8.09
N ASP A 241 -8.24 -15.64 -9.08
CA ASP A 241 -8.03 -15.95 -10.50
C ASP A 241 -6.60 -15.61 -10.98
N VAL A 242 -5.81 -14.93 -10.15
CA VAL A 242 -4.44 -14.51 -10.48
C VAL A 242 -3.36 -15.25 -9.70
N ILE A 243 -3.73 -16.26 -8.94
CA ILE A 243 -2.80 -17.17 -8.24
C ILE A 243 -3.20 -18.62 -8.52
N PRO A 244 -2.24 -19.54 -8.84
CA PRO A 244 -2.55 -20.91 -9.22
C PRO A 244 -3.28 -21.72 -8.14
N PHE A 245 -2.96 -21.48 -6.87
CA PHE A 245 -3.51 -22.21 -5.71
C PHE A 245 -3.96 -21.23 -4.63
N PRO A 246 -5.12 -20.57 -4.79
CA PRO A 246 -5.57 -19.53 -3.87
C PRO A 246 -5.91 -20.13 -2.50
N ARG A 247 -5.29 -19.58 -1.45
CA ARG A 247 -5.59 -19.90 -0.06
C ARG A 247 -6.41 -18.78 0.56
N THR A 248 -7.55 -19.15 1.12
CA THR A 248 -8.49 -18.23 1.75
C THR A 248 -8.91 -18.76 3.12
N PRO A 249 -9.59 -17.96 3.98
CA PRO A 249 -10.09 -18.47 5.24
C PRO A 249 -10.88 -19.78 5.06
N ASN A 250 -10.53 -20.80 5.85
CA ASN A 250 -11.09 -22.14 5.82
C ASN A 250 -10.90 -22.92 4.50
N ASN A 251 -10.01 -22.47 3.62
CA ASN A 251 -9.68 -23.18 2.39
C ASN A 251 -8.17 -23.17 2.12
N ALA A 252 -7.56 -24.35 2.11
CA ALA A 252 -6.18 -24.61 1.71
C ALA A 252 -6.08 -25.86 0.81
N GLU A 253 -7.16 -26.21 0.16
CA GLU A 253 -7.25 -27.34 -0.78
C GLU A 253 -6.78 -26.90 -2.19
N PHE A 254 -6.35 -27.88 -2.98
CA PHE A 254 -5.87 -27.71 -4.35
C PHE A 254 -6.95 -28.07 -5.35
#